data_4241ebaf642fa9d95772c668a87ced02
#
_entry.id   4241ebaf642fa9d95772c668a87ced02
#
_cell.length_a   1.000
_cell.length_b   1.000
_cell.length_c   1.000
_cell.angle_alpha   90.00
_cell.angle_beta   90.00
_cell.angle_gamma   90.00
#
_symmetry.space_group_name_H-M   'P 1'
#
loop_
_entity.id
_entity.type
_entity.pdbx_description
1 polymer ?
#
loop_
_entity_poly.entity_id
_entity_poly.type
_entity_poly.pdbx_seq_one_letter_code
_entity_poly.pdbx_strand_id
1 'polypeptide(L)'
;MLEVFFFILGLVNSVFLIFIFLIRKNRLALLRRIGWVYLLLAIPAAYCIILVVQEQKTIRYGIFLGIFLAFLLLEWLYDYVLKINFRENWKKNWKSVVPYLGLYYAMNYGFVVMPWKTSLEWGLIMLGFFIIQIIANLRTHPTGSASKAS
;
A
#
# COMPACT_ATOMS: atom_id res chain seq x y z
N MET A 1 4.95 -19.83 -11.34
CA MET A 1 3.66 -19.11 -11.51
C MET A 1 3.49 -18.03 -10.45
N LEU A 2 3.80 -18.33 -9.17
CA LEU A 2 3.70 -17.40 -8.04
C LEU A 2 4.40 -16.05 -8.29
N GLU A 3 5.64 -16.06 -8.82
CA GLU A 3 6.41 -14.83 -9.00
C GLU A 3 5.71 -13.83 -9.92
N VAL A 4 5.10 -14.33 -10.99
CA VAL A 4 4.34 -13.50 -11.95
C VAL A 4 3.11 -12.91 -11.27
N PHE A 5 2.34 -13.72 -10.54
CA PHE A 5 1.16 -13.24 -9.80
C PHE A 5 1.55 -12.24 -8.71
N PHE A 6 2.63 -12.49 -7.98
CA PHE A 6 3.14 -11.58 -6.96
C PHE A 6 3.57 -10.24 -7.56
N PHE A 7 4.26 -10.27 -8.71
CA PHE A 7 4.67 -9.06 -9.42
C PHE A 7 3.46 -8.25 -9.92
N ILE A 8 2.47 -8.92 -10.55
CA ILE A 8 1.24 -8.26 -11.01
C ILE A 8 0.47 -7.66 -9.82
N LEU A 9 0.34 -8.40 -8.72
CA LEU A 9 -0.28 -7.91 -7.50
C LEU A 9 0.41 -6.64 -6.97
N GLY A 10 1.74 -6.64 -6.94
CA GLY A 10 2.54 -5.47 -6.56
C GLY A 10 2.34 -4.27 -7.47
N LEU A 11 2.28 -4.48 -8.80
CA LEU A 11 2.00 -3.42 -9.77
C LEU A 11 0.61 -2.83 -9.56
N VAL A 12 -0.41 -3.67 -9.46
CA VAL A 12 -1.79 -3.23 -9.24
C VAL A 12 -1.91 -2.47 -7.92
N ASN A 13 -1.31 -2.99 -6.85
CA ASN A 13 -1.23 -2.30 -5.55
C ASN A 13 -0.59 -0.91 -5.69
N SER A 14 0.54 -0.82 -6.41
CA SER A 14 1.27 0.43 -6.60
C SER A 14 0.45 1.48 -7.35
N VAL A 15 -0.22 1.06 -8.42
CA VAL A 15 -1.12 1.94 -9.20
C VAL A 15 -2.27 2.43 -8.33
N PHE A 16 -2.91 1.55 -7.55
CA PHE A 16 -3.99 1.95 -6.63
C PHE A 16 -3.51 2.96 -5.59
N LEU A 17 -2.35 2.75 -4.98
CA LEU A 17 -1.82 3.67 -3.97
C LEU A 17 -1.48 5.04 -4.55
N ILE A 18 -0.85 5.10 -5.73
CA ILE A 18 -0.60 6.37 -6.44
C ILE A 18 -1.92 7.10 -6.68
N PHE A 19 -2.93 6.39 -7.18
CA PHE A 19 -4.23 6.95 -7.48
C PHE A 19 -4.94 7.46 -6.21
N ILE A 20 -4.93 6.68 -5.12
CA ILE A 20 -5.46 7.05 -3.81
C ILE A 20 -4.78 8.32 -3.29
N PHE A 21 -3.45 8.43 -3.39
CA PHE A 21 -2.73 9.61 -2.95
C PHE A 21 -3.10 10.86 -3.76
N LEU A 22 -3.19 10.74 -5.08
CA LEU A 22 -3.55 11.87 -5.95
C LEU A 22 -4.99 12.37 -5.73
N ILE A 23 -5.94 11.45 -5.52
CA ILE A 23 -7.36 11.80 -5.33
C ILE A 23 -7.64 12.35 -3.94
N ARG A 24 -6.89 11.92 -2.92
CA ARG A 24 -7.09 12.29 -1.52
C ARG A 24 -7.28 13.79 -1.31
N LYS A 25 -6.59 14.63 -2.08
CA LYS A 25 -6.63 16.09 -1.92
C LYS A 25 -7.97 16.70 -2.36
N ASN A 26 -8.63 16.13 -3.36
CA ASN A 26 -9.71 16.82 -4.07
C ASN A 26 -11.07 16.13 -4.04
N ARG A 27 -11.17 14.81 -3.71
CA ARG A 27 -12.41 14.04 -3.86
C ARG A 27 -12.56 12.92 -2.82
N LEU A 28 -12.89 13.29 -1.58
CA LEU A 28 -13.09 12.33 -0.48
C LEU A 28 -14.19 11.29 -0.72
N ALA A 29 -15.27 11.66 -1.44
CA ALA A 29 -16.35 10.72 -1.77
C ALA A 29 -15.87 9.61 -2.73
N LEU A 30 -15.04 9.98 -3.71
CA LEU A 30 -14.43 9.03 -4.65
C LEU A 30 -13.42 8.13 -3.95
N LEU A 31 -12.67 8.68 -2.99
CA LEU A 31 -11.70 7.93 -2.19
C LEU A 31 -12.37 6.76 -1.43
N ARG A 32 -13.56 6.98 -0.84
CA ARG A 32 -14.30 5.91 -0.14
C ARG A 32 -14.76 4.79 -1.06
N ARG A 33 -15.15 5.10 -2.31
CA ARG A 33 -15.53 4.08 -3.31
C ARG A 33 -14.33 3.27 -3.78
N ILE A 34 -13.21 3.94 -4.06
CA ILE A 34 -11.97 3.29 -4.49
C ILE A 34 -11.35 2.47 -3.38
N GLY A 35 -11.44 2.92 -2.12
CA GLY A 35 -10.98 2.16 -0.97
C GLY A 35 -11.61 0.76 -0.89
N TRP A 36 -12.90 0.61 -1.19
CA TRP A 36 -13.54 -0.70 -1.26
C TRP A 36 -12.94 -1.60 -2.36
N VAL A 37 -12.73 -1.04 -3.54
CA VAL A 37 -12.11 -1.79 -4.65
C VAL A 37 -10.67 -2.18 -4.28
N TYR A 38 -9.95 -1.31 -3.59
CA TYR A 38 -8.61 -1.59 -3.11
C TYR A 38 -8.57 -2.78 -2.13
N LEU A 39 -9.55 -2.88 -1.24
CA LEU A 39 -9.64 -4.01 -0.30
C LEU A 39 -9.87 -5.36 -1.01
N LEU A 40 -10.45 -5.38 -2.22
CA LEU A 40 -10.60 -6.60 -3.00
C LEU A 40 -9.25 -7.24 -3.40
N LEU A 41 -8.15 -6.50 -3.31
CA LEU A 41 -6.80 -7.06 -3.50
C LEU A 41 -6.44 -8.12 -2.45
N ALA A 42 -7.20 -8.22 -1.36
CA ALA A 42 -7.05 -9.32 -0.41
C ALA A 42 -7.31 -10.69 -1.05
N ILE A 43 -8.20 -10.76 -2.04
CA ILE A 43 -8.54 -12.03 -2.74
C ILE A 43 -7.34 -12.58 -3.50
N PRO A 44 -6.72 -11.84 -4.47
CA PRO A 44 -5.53 -12.35 -5.15
C PRO A 44 -4.33 -12.52 -4.21
N ALA A 45 -4.22 -11.73 -3.13
CA ALA A 45 -3.18 -11.94 -2.13
C ALA A 45 -3.34 -13.28 -1.38
N ALA A 46 -4.56 -13.61 -0.97
CA ALA A 46 -4.87 -14.91 -0.36
C ALA A 46 -4.59 -16.07 -1.34
N TYR A 47 -4.94 -15.91 -2.61
CA TYR A 47 -4.61 -16.89 -3.64
C TYR A 47 -3.09 -17.08 -3.79
N CYS A 48 -2.31 -16.00 -3.77
CA CYS A 48 -0.84 -16.08 -3.79
C CYS A 48 -0.28 -16.85 -2.58
N ILE A 49 -0.89 -16.73 -1.39
CA ILE A 49 -0.48 -17.53 -0.22
C ILE A 49 -0.69 -19.03 -0.47
N ILE A 50 -1.79 -19.40 -1.09
CA ILE A 50 -2.04 -20.80 -1.47
C ILE A 50 -0.95 -21.29 -2.44
N LEU A 51 -0.60 -20.47 -3.43
CA LEU A 51 0.47 -20.78 -4.37
C LEU A 51 1.86 -20.92 -3.69
N VAL A 52 2.14 -20.15 -2.64
CA VAL A 52 3.39 -20.32 -1.87
C VAL A 52 3.50 -21.73 -1.32
N VAL A 53 2.41 -22.27 -0.79
CA VAL A 53 2.35 -23.63 -0.23
C VAL A 53 2.42 -24.67 -1.35
N GLN A 54 1.62 -24.51 -2.39
CA GLN A 54 1.54 -25.49 -3.49
C GLN A 54 2.84 -25.60 -4.29
N GLU A 55 3.50 -24.47 -4.57
CA GLU A 55 4.76 -24.43 -5.33
C GLU A 55 6.00 -24.57 -4.43
N GLN A 56 5.82 -24.83 -3.13
CA GLN A 56 6.90 -24.95 -2.13
C GLN A 56 7.93 -23.80 -2.23
N LYS A 57 7.41 -22.58 -2.46
CA LYS A 57 8.26 -21.39 -2.58
C LYS A 57 8.77 -20.92 -1.23
N THR A 58 9.80 -20.07 -1.27
CA THR A 58 10.39 -19.51 -0.06
C THR A 58 9.34 -18.84 0.82
N ILE A 59 9.35 -19.13 2.12
CA ILE A 59 8.43 -18.58 3.13
C ILE A 59 8.36 -17.04 3.12
N ARG A 60 9.40 -16.39 2.59
CA ARG A 60 9.47 -14.93 2.46
C ARG A 60 8.31 -14.34 1.66
N TYR A 61 7.84 -15.03 0.60
CA TYR A 61 6.63 -14.62 -0.14
C TYR A 61 5.40 -14.59 0.78
N GLY A 62 5.23 -15.64 1.59
CA GLY A 62 4.15 -15.71 2.58
C GLY A 62 4.22 -14.59 3.62
N ILE A 63 5.41 -14.27 4.12
CA ILE A 63 5.61 -13.17 5.08
C ILE A 63 5.19 -11.83 4.46
N PHE A 64 5.67 -11.51 3.25
CA PHE A 64 5.32 -10.23 2.61
C PHE A 64 3.85 -10.14 2.20
N LEU A 65 3.24 -11.24 1.78
CA LEU A 65 1.80 -11.32 1.54
C LEU A 65 1.01 -11.13 2.84
N GLY A 66 1.48 -11.71 3.94
CA GLY A 66 0.90 -11.50 5.28
C GLY A 66 0.98 -10.05 5.73
N ILE A 67 2.12 -9.37 5.51
CA ILE A 67 2.28 -7.93 5.76
C ILE A 67 1.32 -7.11 4.89
N PHE A 68 1.16 -7.48 3.61
CA PHE A 68 0.22 -6.83 2.72
C PHE A 68 -1.23 -6.99 3.20
N LEU A 69 -1.65 -8.20 3.57
CA LEU A 69 -2.98 -8.42 4.14
C LEU A 69 -3.20 -7.67 5.44
N ALA A 70 -2.18 -7.60 6.32
CA ALA A 70 -2.23 -6.80 7.54
C ALA A 70 -2.39 -5.30 7.24
N PHE A 71 -1.73 -4.80 6.19
CA PHE A 71 -1.90 -3.43 5.73
C PHE A 71 -3.32 -3.16 5.22
N LEU A 72 -3.90 -4.06 4.39
CA LEU A 72 -5.28 -3.94 3.93
C LEU A 72 -6.28 -3.99 5.08
N LEU A 73 -6.05 -4.86 6.07
CA LEU A 73 -6.87 -4.95 7.28
C LEU A 73 -6.80 -3.64 8.08
N LEU A 74 -5.62 -3.05 8.21
CA LEU A 74 -5.44 -1.77 8.91
C LEU A 74 -6.14 -0.63 8.18
N GLU A 75 -6.07 -0.58 6.84
CA GLU A 75 -6.81 0.39 6.01
C GLU A 75 -8.32 0.24 6.23
N TRP A 76 -8.82 -0.99 6.18
CA TRP A 76 -10.24 -1.25 6.45
C TRP A 76 -10.63 -0.80 7.87
N LEU A 77 -9.84 -1.16 8.88
CA LEU A 77 -10.09 -0.82 10.26
C LEU A 77 -10.14 0.70 10.47
N TYR A 78 -9.18 1.43 9.92
CA TYR A 78 -9.06 2.87 10.12
C TYR A 78 -10.13 3.66 9.35
N ASP A 79 -10.39 3.30 8.10
CA ASP A 79 -11.28 4.07 7.23
C ASP A 79 -12.76 3.73 7.46
N TYR A 80 -13.10 2.46 7.78
CA TYR A 80 -14.49 2.01 7.84
C TYR A 80 -14.99 1.70 9.26
N VAL A 81 -14.15 1.15 10.12
CA VAL A 81 -14.56 0.77 11.49
C VAL A 81 -14.34 1.93 12.46
N LEU A 82 -13.11 2.39 12.59
CA LEU A 82 -12.73 3.43 13.54
C LEU A 82 -12.96 4.84 13.01
N LYS A 83 -13.06 5.01 11.69
CA LYS A 83 -13.26 6.30 10.99
C LYS A 83 -12.30 7.39 11.49
N ILE A 84 -11.03 7.01 11.68
CA ILE A 84 -10.00 7.90 12.22
C ILE A 84 -9.47 8.79 11.10
N ASN A 85 -9.63 10.11 11.22
CA ASN A 85 -9.02 11.09 10.31
C ASN A 85 -7.52 11.30 10.62
N PHE A 86 -6.74 10.21 10.73
CA PHE A 86 -5.31 10.29 11.07
C PHE A 86 -4.48 10.99 9.98
N ARG A 87 -5.01 11.00 8.76
CA ARG A 87 -4.34 11.60 7.60
C ARG A 87 -4.34 13.13 7.62
N GLU A 88 -5.30 13.75 8.32
CA GLU A 88 -5.40 15.22 8.44
C GLU A 88 -4.54 15.77 9.58
N ASN A 89 -4.49 15.06 10.71
CA ASN A 89 -3.79 15.49 11.93
C ASN A 89 -2.79 14.43 12.41
N TRP A 90 -1.76 14.17 11.58
CA TRP A 90 -0.77 13.14 11.85
C TRP A 90 0.00 13.32 13.17
N LYS A 91 0.28 14.58 13.58
CA LYS A 91 0.97 14.87 14.85
C LYS A 91 0.13 14.47 16.06
N LYS A 92 -1.19 14.67 16.01
CA LYS A 92 -2.11 14.31 17.10
C LYS A 92 -2.35 12.80 17.16
N ASN A 93 -2.34 12.14 16.01
CA ASN A 93 -2.67 10.72 15.84
C ASN A 93 -1.44 9.83 15.58
N TRP A 94 -0.28 10.22 16.07
CA TRP A 94 0.99 9.52 15.78
C TRP A 94 0.95 8.02 16.11
N LYS A 95 0.20 7.62 17.15
CA LYS A 95 0.01 6.21 17.54
C LYS A 95 -0.65 5.37 16.45
N SER A 96 -1.51 5.97 15.64
CA SER A 96 -2.15 5.31 14.48
C SER A 96 -1.31 5.42 13.22
N VAL A 97 -0.55 6.51 13.08
CA VAL A 97 0.29 6.78 11.91
C VAL A 97 1.52 5.86 11.88
N VAL A 98 2.16 5.59 13.03
CA VAL A 98 3.37 4.77 13.11
C VAL A 98 3.14 3.34 12.60
N PRO A 99 2.14 2.56 13.07
CA PRO A 99 1.90 1.22 12.54
C PRO A 99 1.46 1.24 11.06
N TYR A 100 0.71 2.26 10.65
CA TYR A 100 0.33 2.44 9.25
C TYR A 100 1.55 2.61 8.34
N LEU A 101 2.45 3.54 8.68
CA LEU A 101 3.66 3.77 7.91
C LEU A 101 4.60 2.56 7.96
N GLY A 102 4.73 1.91 9.12
CA GLY A 102 5.53 0.70 9.26
C GLY A 102 5.09 -0.41 8.31
N LEU A 103 3.79 -0.73 8.28
CA LEU A 103 3.24 -1.72 7.37
C LEU A 103 3.32 -1.27 5.90
N TYR A 104 3.08 0.02 5.61
CA TYR A 104 3.21 0.58 4.27
C TYR A 104 4.62 0.40 3.70
N TYR A 105 5.66 0.76 4.47
CA TYR A 105 7.04 0.61 4.02
C TYR A 105 7.47 -0.86 3.95
N ALA A 106 7.09 -1.69 4.93
CA ALA A 106 7.41 -3.11 4.93
C ALA A 106 6.78 -3.86 3.74
N MET A 107 5.51 -3.54 3.42
CA MET A 107 4.80 -4.06 2.24
C MET A 107 5.52 -3.67 0.94
N ASN A 108 5.81 -2.38 0.76
CA ASN A 108 6.48 -1.91 -0.45
C ASN A 108 7.90 -2.48 -0.58
N TYR A 109 8.63 -2.62 0.52
CA TYR A 109 9.91 -3.30 0.54
C TYR A 109 9.79 -4.74 0.00
N GLY A 110 8.77 -5.49 0.43
CA GLY A 110 8.52 -6.83 -0.07
C GLY A 110 8.22 -6.85 -1.57
N PHE A 111 7.36 -5.93 -2.05
CA PHE A 111 7.01 -5.82 -3.46
C PHE A 111 8.17 -5.34 -4.36
N VAL A 112 9.21 -4.73 -3.82
CA VAL A 112 10.43 -4.39 -4.56
C VAL A 112 11.43 -5.55 -4.52
N VAL A 113 11.75 -6.06 -3.32
CA VAL A 113 12.86 -7.01 -3.12
C VAL A 113 12.56 -8.39 -3.69
N MET A 114 11.31 -8.87 -3.61
CA MET A 114 10.99 -10.21 -4.12
C MET A 114 11.04 -10.28 -5.65
N PRO A 115 10.43 -9.36 -6.43
CA PRO A 115 10.62 -9.30 -7.86
C PRO A 115 12.08 -9.06 -8.28
N TRP A 116 12.84 -8.28 -7.52
CA TRP A 116 14.26 -8.05 -7.78
C TRP A 116 15.08 -9.35 -7.78
N LYS A 117 14.74 -10.30 -6.91
CA LYS A 117 15.40 -11.62 -6.87
C LYS A 117 15.03 -12.50 -8.04
N THR A 118 13.90 -12.26 -8.68
CA THR A 118 13.45 -13.01 -9.88
C THR A 118 14.06 -12.41 -11.14
N SER A 119 14.02 -11.07 -11.28
CA SER A 119 14.56 -10.33 -12.42
C SER A 119 14.92 -8.91 -12.01
N LEU A 120 16.09 -8.43 -12.46
CA LEU A 120 16.51 -7.05 -12.26
C LEU A 120 15.48 -6.06 -12.82
N GLU A 121 14.93 -6.36 -13.99
CA GLU A 121 13.95 -5.51 -14.67
C GLU A 121 12.68 -5.34 -13.81
N TRP A 122 12.15 -6.44 -13.26
CA TRP A 122 10.97 -6.41 -12.40
C TRP A 122 11.23 -5.61 -11.12
N GLY A 123 12.41 -5.78 -10.54
CA GLY A 123 12.83 -5.01 -9.37
C GLY A 123 12.92 -3.52 -9.64
N LEU A 124 13.51 -3.12 -10.78
CA LEU A 124 13.62 -1.72 -11.19
C LEU A 124 12.25 -1.09 -11.47
N ILE A 125 11.34 -1.82 -12.12
CA ILE A 125 9.96 -1.37 -12.34
C ILE A 125 9.27 -1.09 -11.00
N MET A 126 9.33 -2.04 -10.07
CA MET A 126 8.70 -1.89 -8.76
C MET A 126 9.32 -0.75 -7.93
N LEU A 127 10.64 -0.59 -7.99
CA LEU A 127 11.33 0.53 -7.36
C LEU A 127 10.88 1.88 -7.95
N GLY A 128 10.73 1.97 -9.27
CA GLY A 128 10.21 3.16 -9.94
C GLY A 128 8.81 3.51 -9.47
N PHE A 129 7.90 2.55 -9.42
CA PHE A 129 6.55 2.75 -8.87
C PHE A 129 6.57 3.18 -7.40
N PHE A 130 7.45 2.61 -6.58
CA PHE A 130 7.59 3.01 -5.18
C PHE A 130 8.06 4.46 -5.04
N ILE A 131 9.03 4.91 -5.83
CA ILE A 131 9.46 6.31 -5.86
C ILE A 131 8.31 7.24 -6.26
N ILE A 132 7.53 6.88 -7.28
CA ILE A 132 6.34 7.65 -7.70
C ILE A 132 5.31 7.71 -6.56
N GLN A 133 5.08 6.64 -5.84
CA GLN A 133 4.19 6.63 -4.66
C GLN A 133 4.66 7.63 -3.59
N ILE A 134 5.96 7.65 -3.27
CA ILE A 134 6.53 8.60 -2.30
C ILE A 134 6.31 10.04 -2.76
N ILE A 135 6.60 10.34 -4.02
CA ILE A 135 6.41 11.68 -4.59
C ILE A 135 4.93 12.08 -4.55
N ALA A 136 4.01 11.19 -4.95
CA ALA A 136 2.58 11.43 -4.90
C ALA A 136 2.10 11.69 -3.47
N ASN A 137 2.57 10.90 -2.50
CA ASN A 137 2.24 11.07 -1.09
C ASN A 137 2.73 12.41 -0.54
N LEU A 138 3.99 12.80 -0.82
CA LEU A 138 4.56 14.07 -0.36
C LEU A 138 3.84 15.29 -0.95
N ARG A 139 3.47 15.25 -2.23
CA ARG A 139 2.76 16.35 -2.90
C ARG A 139 1.33 16.54 -2.43
N THR A 140 0.72 15.53 -1.85
CA THR A 140 -0.67 15.56 -1.41
C THR A 140 -0.84 15.78 0.09
N HIS A 141 0.26 15.76 0.87
CA HIS A 141 0.21 16.23 2.24
C HIS A 141 0.12 17.76 2.27
N PRO A 142 -0.90 18.34 2.93
CA PRO A 142 -0.93 19.78 3.13
C PRO A 142 0.26 20.17 4.01
N THR A 143 1.23 20.84 3.42
CA THR A 143 2.27 21.55 4.17
C THR A 143 1.55 22.59 5.02
N GLY A 144 1.66 22.49 6.35
CA GLY A 144 0.95 23.33 7.32
C GLY A 144 1.34 24.81 7.35
N SER A 145 1.49 25.43 6.17
CA SER A 145 1.85 26.85 6.00
C SER A 145 0.70 27.75 5.51
N ALA A 146 -0.53 27.21 5.35
CA ALA A 146 -1.68 28.01 4.88
C ALA A 146 -2.60 28.52 5.99
N SER A 147 -2.23 28.41 7.28
CA SER A 147 -3.06 28.88 8.41
C SER A 147 -2.48 30.11 9.12
N LYS A 148 -1.75 30.97 8.40
CA LYS A 148 -1.34 32.29 8.92
C LYS A 148 -1.54 33.37 7.88
N ALA A 149 -2.77 33.55 7.39
CA ALA A 149 -3.16 34.73 6.64
C ALA A 149 -4.71 34.87 6.71
N SER A 150 -5.19 35.34 7.82
CA SER A 150 -6.41 36.17 7.95
C SER A 150 -6.64 36.46 9.43
#